data_b95cd20894418ae2a85acf78318acfc4
#
_entry.id   b95cd20894418ae2a85acf78318acfc4
#
_cell.length_a   1.000
_cell.length_b   1.000
_cell.length_c   1.000
_cell.angle_alpha   90.00
_cell.angle_beta   90.00
_cell.angle_gamma   90.00
#
_symmetry.space_group_name_H-M   'P 1'
#
loop_
_entity.id
_entity.type
_entity.pdbx_description
1 polymer ?
#
loop_
_entity_poly.entity_id
_entity_poly.type
_entity_poly.pdbx_seq_one_letter_code
_entity_poly.pdbx_strand_id
1 'polypeptide(L)'
;MAKNVERLQAREAKELIRREKQLGARSNKFYSIYLFMILSLIYITDEIASTISIQFQANIVTEFFVKNMGMEYGAGLSLFSAIGFISYPVTLLIIFYRPLADKFGRKPFLVINTLCMGLGLFLVYLSKDIYVYMIGGTLMSFMVSHDMQCVYILECSDKKSRARNYAIVKAVAILGTLLVPLLRATLMQNVSERWHVVYLVPAIIGFVMSLFALLFARETNAF
;
A
#
# COMPACT_ATOMS: atom_id res chain seq x y z
N MET A 1 16.30 -4.64 -45.62
CA MET A 1 16.62 -5.72 -44.67
C MET A 1 17.74 -5.36 -43.70
N ALA A 2 18.91 -4.87 -44.13
CA ALA A 2 20.05 -4.51 -43.26
C ALA A 2 19.70 -3.55 -42.09
N LYS A 3 18.96 -2.48 -42.35
CA LYS A 3 18.57 -1.47 -41.35
C LYS A 3 17.67 -2.01 -40.23
N ASN A 4 16.91 -3.07 -40.47
CA ASN A 4 16.10 -3.74 -39.45
C ASN A 4 16.94 -4.70 -38.59
N VAL A 5 17.96 -5.32 -39.15
CA VAL A 5 18.90 -6.19 -38.44
C VAL A 5 19.76 -5.35 -37.48
N GLU A 6 20.27 -4.20 -37.89
CA GLU A 6 21.00 -3.27 -37.03
C GLU A 6 20.14 -2.73 -35.86
N ARG A 7 18.86 -2.43 -36.11
CA ARG A 7 17.95 -2.00 -35.07
C ARG A 7 17.65 -3.10 -34.04
N LEU A 8 17.55 -4.35 -34.48
CA LEU A 8 17.36 -5.50 -33.59
C LEU A 8 18.63 -5.73 -32.74
N GLN A 9 19.80 -5.74 -33.36
CA GLN A 9 21.07 -5.88 -32.65
C GLN A 9 21.32 -4.76 -31.63
N ALA A 10 20.97 -3.51 -31.96
CA ALA A 10 21.08 -2.39 -31.05
C ALA A 10 20.09 -2.50 -29.88
N ARG A 11 18.90 -3.08 -30.06
CA ARG A 11 17.95 -3.37 -28.98
C ARG A 11 18.47 -4.47 -28.06
N GLU A 12 18.93 -5.57 -28.61
CA GLU A 12 19.51 -6.69 -27.85
C GLU A 12 20.73 -6.26 -27.02
N ALA A 13 21.62 -5.46 -27.61
CA ALA A 13 22.76 -4.91 -26.87
C ALA A 13 22.34 -4.01 -25.71
N LYS A 14 21.33 -3.15 -25.91
CA LYS A 14 20.78 -2.32 -24.84
C LYS A 14 20.12 -3.17 -23.72
N GLU A 15 19.44 -4.23 -24.09
CA GLU A 15 18.83 -5.15 -23.11
C GLU A 15 19.90 -5.92 -22.32
N LEU A 16 20.98 -6.38 -22.97
CA LEU A 16 22.10 -7.03 -22.29
C LEU A 16 22.78 -6.10 -21.28
N ILE A 17 23.11 -4.87 -21.67
CA ILE A 17 23.68 -3.86 -20.77
C ILE A 17 22.74 -3.58 -19.59
N ARG A 18 21.43 -3.52 -19.85
CA ARG A 18 20.42 -3.31 -18.81
C ARG A 18 20.35 -4.51 -17.86
N ARG A 19 20.43 -5.73 -18.35
CA ARG A 19 20.49 -6.97 -17.55
C ARG A 19 21.75 -7.03 -16.68
N GLU A 20 22.92 -6.74 -17.24
CA GLU A 20 24.18 -6.70 -16.49
C GLU A 20 24.16 -5.65 -15.37
N LYS A 21 23.63 -4.47 -15.66
CA LYS A 21 23.49 -3.40 -14.67
C LYS A 21 22.54 -3.79 -13.52
N GLN A 22 21.52 -4.58 -13.81
CA GLN A 22 20.59 -5.09 -12.81
C GLN A 22 21.17 -6.23 -11.98
N LEU A 23 21.89 -7.15 -12.60
CA LEU A 23 22.62 -8.21 -11.93
C LEU A 23 23.68 -7.62 -10.98
N GLY A 24 24.40 -6.60 -11.42
CA GLY A 24 25.32 -5.85 -10.58
C GLY A 24 24.66 -5.14 -9.40
N ALA A 25 23.46 -4.59 -9.60
CA ALA A 25 22.68 -3.98 -8.51
C ALA A 25 22.14 -5.02 -7.50
N ARG A 26 21.78 -6.22 -7.98
CA ARG A 26 21.33 -7.33 -7.10
C ARG A 26 22.46 -7.89 -6.23
N SER A 27 23.71 -7.84 -6.68
CA SER A 27 24.86 -8.31 -5.90
C SER A 27 25.30 -7.32 -4.83
N ASN A 28 24.82 -6.08 -4.86
CA ASN A 28 25.18 -5.07 -3.86
C ASN A 28 24.36 -5.24 -2.58
N LYS A 29 25.02 -5.71 -1.51
CA LYS A 29 24.40 -5.92 -0.19
C LYS A 29 23.73 -4.66 0.37
N PHE A 30 24.33 -3.49 0.17
CA PHE A 30 23.75 -2.21 0.63
C PHE A 30 22.44 -1.90 -0.06
N TYR A 31 22.36 -2.14 -1.37
CA TYR A 31 21.12 -1.93 -2.11
C TYR A 31 20.01 -2.89 -1.64
N SER A 32 20.35 -4.15 -1.38
CA SER A 32 19.39 -5.13 -0.88
C SER A 32 18.84 -4.73 0.50
N ILE A 33 19.71 -4.37 1.44
CA ILE A 33 19.30 -3.93 2.79
C ILE A 33 18.40 -2.70 2.71
N TYR A 34 18.82 -1.70 1.96
CA TYR A 34 18.07 -0.48 1.74
C TYR A 34 16.69 -0.72 1.13
N LEU A 35 16.61 -1.57 0.10
CA LEU A 35 15.35 -1.94 -0.53
C LEU A 35 14.41 -2.65 0.45
N PHE A 36 14.94 -3.59 1.25
CA PHE A 36 14.15 -4.28 2.27
C PHE A 36 13.65 -3.34 3.35
N MET A 37 14.42 -2.34 3.74
CA MET A 37 13.95 -1.31 4.69
C MET A 37 12.76 -0.53 4.12
N ILE A 38 12.85 -0.04 2.88
CA ILE A 38 11.76 0.69 2.23
C ILE A 38 10.52 -0.19 2.10
N LEU A 39 10.68 -1.40 1.60
CA LEU A 39 9.54 -2.33 1.43
C LEU A 39 8.90 -2.70 2.77
N SER A 40 9.71 -2.89 3.82
CA SER A 40 9.18 -3.14 5.16
C SER A 40 8.37 -1.98 5.69
N LEU A 41 8.82 -0.74 5.50
CA LEU A 41 8.08 0.45 5.91
C LEU A 41 6.78 0.65 5.12
N ILE A 42 6.80 0.41 3.82
CA ILE A 42 5.59 0.42 2.99
C ILE A 42 4.62 -0.65 3.47
N TYR A 43 5.11 -1.85 3.78
CA TYR A 43 4.30 -2.95 4.27
C TYR A 43 3.69 -2.68 5.65
N ILE A 44 4.46 -2.06 6.56
CA ILE A 44 3.95 -1.62 7.87
C ILE A 44 2.77 -0.66 7.68
N THR A 45 2.92 0.33 6.79
CA THR A 45 1.87 1.31 6.53
C THR A 45 0.61 0.64 6.00
N ASP A 46 0.77 -0.34 5.13
CA ASP A 46 -0.30 -1.12 4.54
C ASP A 46 -1.05 -1.98 5.59
N GLU A 47 -0.33 -2.69 6.41
CA GLU A 47 -0.93 -3.47 7.51
C GLU A 47 -1.63 -2.56 8.54
N ILE A 48 -1.09 -1.38 8.81
CA ILE A 48 -1.76 -0.38 9.65
C ILE A 48 -3.07 0.06 8.99
N ALA A 49 -3.05 0.41 7.71
CA ALA A 49 -4.24 0.87 6.97
C ALA A 49 -5.34 -0.19 6.94
N SER A 50 -5.00 -1.46 6.76
CA SER A 50 -5.97 -2.56 6.77
C SER A 50 -6.56 -2.84 8.16
N THR A 51 -5.77 -2.67 9.20
CA THR A 51 -6.15 -3.02 10.58
C THR A 51 -6.90 -1.88 11.29
N ILE A 52 -6.56 -0.63 11.00
CA ILE A 52 -7.07 0.54 11.72
C ILE A 52 -8.59 0.66 11.59
N SER A 53 -9.15 0.47 10.40
CA SER A 53 -10.59 0.57 10.17
C SER A 53 -11.39 -0.48 10.95
N ILE A 54 -10.85 -1.68 11.10
CA ILE A 54 -11.47 -2.75 11.87
C ILE A 54 -11.49 -2.38 13.36
N GLN A 55 -10.40 -1.85 13.89
CA GLN A 55 -10.29 -1.47 15.29
C GLN A 55 -11.18 -0.28 15.66
N PHE A 56 -11.48 0.61 14.73
CA PHE A 56 -12.33 1.78 14.94
C PHE A 56 -13.76 1.63 14.41
N GLN A 57 -14.15 0.44 13.96
CA GLN A 57 -15.47 0.18 13.40
C GLN A 57 -16.61 0.66 14.31
N ALA A 58 -16.53 0.38 15.61
CA ALA A 58 -17.56 0.80 16.56
C ALA A 58 -17.68 2.33 16.66
N ASN A 59 -16.56 3.04 16.63
CA ASN A 59 -16.53 4.51 16.65
C ASN A 59 -17.14 5.09 15.38
N ILE A 60 -16.80 4.52 14.22
CA ILE A 60 -17.30 4.92 12.90
C ILE A 60 -18.81 4.73 12.85
N VAL A 61 -19.31 3.55 13.24
CA VAL A 61 -20.76 3.26 13.27
C VAL A 61 -21.49 4.18 14.22
N THR A 62 -20.95 4.40 15.41
CA THR A 62 -21.59 5.28 16.41
C THR A 62 -21.67 6.72 15.92
N GLU A 63 -20.62 7.25 15.30
CA GLU A 63 -20.60 8.64 14.87
C GLU A 63 -21.49 8.87 13.66
N PHE A 64 -21.30 8.11 12.58
CA PHE A 64 -21.99 8.39 11.33
C PHE A 64 -23.44 7.88 11.30
N PHE A 65 -23.72 6.73 11.91
CA PHE A 65 -25.04 6.12 11.79
C PHE A 65 -25.91 6.37 13.03
N VAL A 66 -25.34 6.24 14.23
CA VAL A 66 -26.14 6.45 15.45
C VAL A 66 -26.30 7.94 15.75
N LYS A 67 -25.20 8.70 15.85
CA LYS A 67 -25.26 10.13 16.23
C LYS A 67 -25.80 11.01 15.10
N ASN A 68 -25.31 10.83 13.86
CA ASN A 68 -25.67 11.73 12.75
C ASN A 68 -26.99 11.35 12.06
N MET A 69 -27.30 10.05 11.95
CA MET A 69 -28.50 9.56 11.27
C MET A 69 -29.60 9.08 12.22
N GLY A 70 -29.35 9.02 13.54
CA GLY A 70 -30.32 8.57 14.53
C GLY A 70 -30.69 7.09 14.43
N MET A 71 -29.83 6.26 13.81
CA MET A 71 -30.09 4.83 13.62
C MET A 71 -29.77 4.05 14.90
N GLU A 72 -30.45 2.90 15.07
CA GLU A 72 -30.02 1.92 16.05
C GLU A 72 -28.66 1.33 15.66
N TYR A 73 -27.80 1.05 16.65
CA TYR A 73 -26.43 0.57 16.40
C TYR A 73 -26.37 -0.67 15.51
N GLY A 74 -27.28 -1.65 15.73
CA GLY A 74 -27.34 -2.88 14.93
C GLY A 74 -27.65 -2.62 13.46
N ALA A 75 -28.61 -1.71 13.19
CA ALA A 75 -28.95 -1.27 11.84
C ALA A 75 -27.79 -0.50 11.21
N GLY A 76 -27.14 0.40 11.95
CA GLY A 76 -25.98 1.13 11.50
C GLY A 76 -24.81 0.21 11.16
N LEU A 77 -24.56 -0.82 11.96
CA LEU A 77 -23.51 -1.82 11.70
C LEU A 77 -23.80 -2.62 10.43
N SER A 78 -25.05 -3.03 10.23
CA SER A 78 -25.47 -3.75 9.02
C SER A 78 -25.30 -2.88 7.78
N LEU A 79 -25.68 -1.60 7.85
CA LEU A 79 -25.51 -0.66 6.75
C LEU A 79 -24.03 -0.37 6.47
N PHE A 80 -23.22 -0.19 7.50
CA PHE A 80 -21.77 -0.04 7.36
C PHE A 80 -21.15 -1.24 6.63
N SER A 81 -21.55 -2.45 7.01
CA SER A 81 -21.08 -3.67 6.35
C SER A 81 -21.53 -3.73 4.88
N ALA A 82 -22.78 -3.38 4.59
CA ALA A 82 -23.30 -3.32 3.22
C ALA A 82 -22.55 -2.29 2.36
N ILE A 83 -22.23 -1.13 2.93
CA ILE A 83 -21.41 -0.10 2.27
C ILE A 83 -20.02 -0.64 1.93
N GLY A 84 -19.42 -1.45 2.81
CA GLY A 84 -18.14 -2.09 2.58
C GLY A 84 -18.11 -2.90 1.26
N PHE A 85 -19.23 -3.47 0.85
CA PHE A 85 -19.33 -4.19 -0.44
C PHE A 85 -19.15 -3.29 -1.66
N ILE A 86 -19.37 -1.98 -1.55
CA ILE A 86 -19.16 -1.02 -2.65
C ILE A 86 -17.69 -0.95 -3.08
N SER A 87 -16.77 -1.26 -2.19
CA SER A 87 -15.34 -1.29 -2.51
C SER A 87 -14.92 -2.54 -3.33
N TYR A 88 -15.70 -3.62 -3.33
CA TYR A 88 -15.35 -4.84 -4.06
C TYR A 88 -15.21 -4.67 -5.58
N PRO A 89 -16.10 -3.94 -6.29
CA PRO A 89 -15.93 -3.67 -7.73
C PRO A 89 -14.60 -2.96 -8.01
N VAL A 90 -14.17 -2.07 -7.14
CA VAL A 90 -12.86 -1.39 -7.27
C VAL A 90 -11.72 -2.39 -7.13
N THR A 91 -11.86 -3.35 -6.21
CA THR A 91 -10.88 -4.43 -6.06
C THR A 91 -10.81 -5.32 -7.32
N LEU A 92 -11.90 -5.51 -8.05
CA LEU A 92 -11.88 -6.26 -9.32
C LEU A 92 -11.07 -5.56 -10.42
N LEU A 93 -10.87 -4.25 -10.37
CA LEU A 93 -9.99 -3.52 -11.29
C LEU A 93 -8.53 -4.00 -11.21
N ILE A 94 -8.16 -4.69 -10.16
CA ILE A 94 -6.87 -5.36 -9.97
C ILE A 94 -6.52 -6.26 -11.16
N ILE A 95 -7.51 -6.97 -11.70
CA ILE A 95 -7.32 -7.89 -12.83
C ILE A 95 -6.72 -7.15 -14.04
N PHE A 96 -7.10 -5.89 -14.25
CA PHE A 96 -6.57 -5.04 -15.32
C PHE A 96 -5.27 -4.34 -14.93
N TYR A 97 -5.10 -4.04 -13.68
CA TYR A 97 -4.00 -3.26 -13.14
C TYR A 97 -2.67 -4.06 -13.13
N ARG A 98 -2.72 -5.36 -12.81
CA ARG A 98 -1.54 -6.24 -12.79
C ARG A 98 -0.84 -6.34 -14.16
N PRO A 99 -1.52 -6.66 -15.26
CA PRO A 99 -0.89 -6.69 -16.58
C PRO A 99 -0.30 -5.33 -16.99
N LEU A 100 -0.92 -4.22 -16.56
CA LEU A 100 -0.38 -2.89 -16.80
C LEU A 100 0.94 -2.67 -16.06
N ALA A 101 1.06 -3.14 -14.82
CA ALA A 101 2.30 -3.05 -14.06
C ALA A 101 3.43 -3.87 -14.69
N ASP A 102 3.10 -5.01 -15.28
CA ASP A 102 4.07 -5.82 -16.03
C ASP A 102 4.53 -5.13 -17.32
N LYS A 103 3.65 -4.35 -17.97
CA LYS A 103 3.93 -3.62 -19.21
C LYS A 103 4.68 -2.30 -19.00
N PHE A 104 4.24 -1.50 -18.03
CA PHE A 104 4.75 -0.14 -17.79
C PHE A 104 5.84 -0.07 -16.73
N GLY A 105 6.06 -1.16 -16.03
CA GLY A 105 6.99 -1.21 -14.89
C GLY A 105 6.26 -1.21 -13.56
N ARG A 106 6.91 -1.70 -12.53
CA ARG A 106 6.30 -1.91 -11.20
C ARG A 106 6.47 -0.74 -10.26
N LYS A 107 7.53 0.04 -10.45
CA LYS A 107 7.81 1.21 -9.61
C LYS A 107 6.67 2.24 -9.62
N PRO A 108 6.11 2.68 -10.78
CA PRO A 108 5.00 3.63 -10.80
C PRO A 108 3.80 3.12 -10.02
N PHE A 109 3.48 1.83 -10.14
CA PHE A 109 2.35 1.22 -9.46
C PHE A 109 2.57 1.12 -7.95
N LEU A 110 3.79 0.81 -7.49
CA LEU A 110 4.14 0.83 -6.08
C LEU A 110 3.94 2.24 -5.49
N VAL A 111 4.40 3.27 -6.19
CA VAL A 111 4.27 4.68 -5.77
C VAL A 111 2.81 5.10 -5.73
N ILE A 112 2.04 4.83 -6.79
CA ILE A 112 0.61 5.17 -6.86
C ILE A 112 -0.16 4.46 -5.75
N ASN A 113 0.08 3.17 -5.53
CA ASN A 113 -0.57 2.42 -4.47
C ASN A 113 -0.33 3.04 -3.09
N THR A 114 0.93 3.30 -2.76
CA THR A 114 1.30 3.89 -1.47
C THR A 114 0.75 5.30 -1.32
N LEU A 115 0.68 6.07 -2.42
CA LEU A 115 0.08 7.40 -2.44
C LEU A 115 -1.43 7.34 -2.22
N CYS A 116 -2.14 6.45 -2.92
CA CYS A 116 -3.58 6.24 -2.76
C CYS A 116 -3.93 5.84 -1.32
N MET A 117 -3.11 5.03 -0.69
CA MET A 117 -3.25 4.68 0.72
C MET A 117 -3.13 5.91 1.62
N GLY A 118 -2.05 6.68 1.47
CA GLY A 118 -1.86 7.91 2.25
C GLY A 118 -3.02 8.88 2.07
N LEU A 119 -3.47 9.08 0.82
CA LEU A 119 -4.63 9.92 0.49
C LEU A 119 -5.93 9.37 1.10
N GLY A 120 -6.17 8.07 1.03
CA GLY A 120 -7.34 7.43 1.62
C GLY A 120 -7.40 7.60 3.12
N LEU A 121 -6.29 7.35 3.82
CA LEU A 121 -6.18 7.57 5.28
C LEU A 121 -6.37 9.05 5.63
N PHE A 122 -5.83 9.96 4.83
CA PHE A 122 -5.99 11.40 5.03
C PHE A 122 -7.43 11.87 4.82
N LEU A 123 -8.15 11.32 3.82
CA LEU A 123 -9.57 11.60 3.63
C LEU A 123 -10.41 11.07 4.79
N VAL A 124 -10.08 9.89 5.33
CA VAL A 124 -10.75 9.39 6.55
C VAL A 124 -10.48 10.29 7.74
N TYR A 125 -9.26 10.80 7.90
CA TYR A 125 -8.95 11.79 8.94
C TYR A 125 -9.80 13.06 8.79
N LEU A 126 -10.03 13.54 7.57
CA LEU A 126 -10.84 14.73 7.29
C LEU A 126 -12.35 14.46 7.27
N SER A 127 -12.78 13.21 7.36
CA SER A 127 -14.18 12.83 7.18
C SER A 127 -15.05 13.41 8.31
N LYS A 128 -16.04 14.20 7.92
CA LYS A 128 -17.11 14.70 8.79
C LYS A 128 -18.43 13.99 8.51
N ASP A 129 -18.51 13.29 7.41
CA ASP A 129 -19.67 12.55 6.95
C ASP A 129 -19.26 11.20 6.37
N ILE A 130 -20.25 10.31 6.24
CA ILE A 130 -20.04 8.95 5.75
C ILE A 130 -19.53 8.91 4.31
N TYR A 131 -19.89 9.89 3.47
CA TYR A 131 -19.51 9.90 2.06
C TYR A 131 -18.02 10.12 1.88
N VAL A 132 -17.44 11.09 2.60
CA VAL A 132 -15.98 11.33 2.59
C VAL A 132 -15.23 10.13 3.16
N TYR A 133 -15.77 9.51 4.23
CA TYR A 133 -15.22 8.27 4.79
C TYR A 133 -15.20 7.15 3.73
N MET A 134 -16.31 6.97 3.01
CA MET A 134 -16.43 5.95 1.95
C MET A 134 -15.44 6.17 0.80
N ILE A 135 -15.29 7.42 0.36
CA ILE A 135 -14.32 7.78 -0.69
C ILE A 135 -12.91 7.43 -0.22
N GLY A 136 -12.56 7.79 1.02
CA GLY A 136 -11.27 7.44 1.62
C GLY A 136 -11.05 5.93 1.71
N GLY A 137 -12.06 5.19 2.19
CA GLY A 137 -12.04 3.73 2.27
C GLY A 137 -11.92 3.06 0.91
N THR A 138 -12.65 3.56 -0.10
CA THR A 138 -12.55 3.07 -1.47
C THR A 138 -11.17 3.33 -2.07
N LEU A 139 -10.59 4.49 -1.79
CA LEU A 139 -9.26 4.83 -2.25
C LEU A 139 -8.19 3.93 -1.59
N MET A 140 -8.36 3.60 -0.31
CA MET A 140 -7.52 2.59 0.36
C MET A 140 -7.69 1.20 -0.27
N SER A 141 -8.91 0.83 -0.68
CA SER A 141 -9.19 -0.47 -1.33
C SER A 141 -8.64 -0.57 -2.75
N PHE A 142 -8.43 0.56 -3.43
CA PHE A 142 -7.75 0.60 -4.73
C PHE A 142 -6.29 0.14 -4.63
N MET A 143 -5.79 0.10 -3.44
CA MET A 143 -4.46 -0.37 -3.11
C MET A 143 -4.38 -1.90 -3.15
N VAL A 144 -3.90 -2.40 -4.25
CA VAL A 144 -3.53 -3.83 -4.44
C VAL A 144 -2.16 -4.10 -3.85
N SER A 145 -1.96 -3.65 -2.66
CA SER A 145 -0.65 -3.45 -2.08
C SER A 145 0.12 -4.72 -1.84
N HIS A 146 -0.50 -5.70 -1.24
CA HIS A 146 0.21 -6.91 -0.84
C HIS A 146 0.89 -7.62 -2.01
N ASP A 147 0.26 -7.63 -3.16
CA ASP A 147 0.77 -8.33 -4.32
C ASP A 147 1.94 -7.63 -4.99
N MET A 148 1.87 -6.31 -5.18
CA MET A 148 2.96 -5.56 -5.83
C MET A 148 4.22 -5.58 -4.98
N GLN A 149 4.09 -5.45 -3.68
CA GLN A 149 5.19 -5.54 -2.74
C GLN A 149 5.79 -6.93 -2.71
N CYS A 150 4.95 -7.98 -2.66
CA CYS A 150 5.40 -9.37 -2.74
C CYS A 150 6.20 -9.64 -4.00
N VAL A 151 5.68 -9.24 -5.14
CA VAL A 151 6.35 -9.42 -6.43
C VAL A 151 7.67 -8.65 -6.45
N TYR A 152 7.67 -7.41 -5.93
CA TYR A 152 8.88 -6.60 -5.86
C TYR A 152 9.95 -7.26 -4.98
N ILE A 153 9.59 -7.80 -3.82
CA ILE A 153 10.49 -8.57 -2.94
C ILE A 153 11.03 -9.81 -3.66
N LEU A 154 10.15 -10.55 -4.33
CA LEU A 154 10.52 -11.78 -5.03
C LEU A 154 11.49 -11.53 -6.19
N GLU A 155 11.34 -10.42 -6.90
CA GLU A 155 12.23 -10.05 -7.99
C GLU A 155 13.59 -9.52 -7.53
N CYS A 156 13.60 -8.81 -6.41
CA CYS A 156 14.83 -8.27 -5.84
C CYS A 156 15.61 -9.27 -5.00
N SER A 157 15.05 -10.46 -4.75
CA SER A 157 15.67 -11.50 -3.92
C SER A 157 16.21 -12.64 -4.75
N ASP A 158 17.36 -13.19 -4.33
CA ASP A 158 17.89 -14.42 -4.88
C ASP A 158 16.94 -15.59 -4.64
N LYS A 159 16.90 -16.56 -5.56
CA LYS A 159 16.03 -17.74 -5.49
C LYS A 159 16.11 -18.47 -4.13
N LYS A 160 17.32 -18.57 -3.54
CA LYS A 160 17.56 -19.25 -2.26
C LYS A 160 17.07 -18.46 -1.04
N SER A 161 16.98 -17.13 -1.13
CA SER A 161 16.63 -16.26 0.00
C SER A 161 15.23 -15.66 -0.07
N ARG A 162 14.49 -15.88 -1.17
CA ARG A 162 13.15 -15.28 -1.42
C ARG A 162 12.18 -15.50 -0.26
N ALA A 163 11.98 -16.75 0.13
CA ALA A 163 11.03 -17.11 1.19
C ALA A 163 11.43 -16.45 2.52
N ARG A 164 12.70 -16.49 2.87
CA ARG A 164 13.22 -15.86 4.09
C ARG A 164 13.02 -14.35 4.08
N ASN A 165 13.37 -13.69 2.98
CA ASN A 165 13.26 -12.24 2.86
C ASN A 165 11.80 -11.79 2.93
N TYR A 166 10.90 -12.49 2.25
CA TYR A 166 9.46 -12.26 2.34
C TYR A 166 8.95 -12.43 3.78
N ALA A 167 9.33 -13.52 4.45
CA ALA A 167 8.92 -13.78 5.83
C ALA A 167 9.40 -12.69 6.79
N ILE A 168 10.64 -12.19 6.63
CA ILE A 168 11.17 -11.11 7.45
C ILE A 168 10.37 -9.82 7.24
N VAL A 169 10.14 -9.42 5.99
CA VAL A 169 9.37 -8.20 5.68
C VAL A 169 7.95 -8.32 6.23
N LYS A 170 7.29 -9.46 6.07
CA LYS A 170 5.95 -9.70 6.60
C LYS A 170 5.91 -9.69 8.13
N ALA A 171 6.89 -10.30 8.79
CA ALA A 171 6.99 -10.29 10.25
C ALA A 171 7.17 -8.86 10.79
N VAL A 172 8.03 -8.06 10.17
CA VAL A 172 8.24 -6.65 10.52
C VAL A 172 6.94 -5.84 10.32
N ALA A 173 6.20 -6.09 9.23
CA ALA A 173 4.94 -5.43 8.96
C ALA A 173 3.87 -5.76 10.02
N ILE A 174 3.73 -7.03 10.39
CA ILE A 174 2.81 -7.46 11.45
C ILE A 174 3.17 -6.82 12.79
N LEU A 175 4.45 -6.74 13.14
CA LEU A 175 4.89 -6.02 14.34
C LEU A 175 4.50 -4.53 14.28
N GLY A 176 4.52 -3.94 13.09
CA GLY A 176 4.06 -2.57 12.86
C GLY A 176 2.59 -2.34 13.19
N THR A 177 1.72 -3.36 13.09
CA THR A 177 0.30 -3.24 13.48
C THR A 177 0.11 -2.93 14.97
N LEU A 178 1.09 -3.27 15.83
CA LEU A 178 1.07 -2.90 17.25
C LEU A 178 1.08 -1.38 17.46
N LEU A 179 1.47 -0.62 16.44
CA LEU A 179 1.38 0.84 16.48
C LEU A 179 -0.07 1.32 16.61
N VAL A 180 -1.04 0.60 16.04
CA VAL A 180 -2.46 1.01 16.06
C VAL A 180 -3.04 1.05 17.48
N PRO A 181 -2.97 -0.02 18.31
CA PRO A 181 -3.42 0.06 19.69
C PRO A 181 -2.61 1.05 20.52
N LEU A 182 -1.32 1.25 20.24
CA LEU A 182 -0.49 2.26 20.90
C LEU A 182 -0.99 3.67 20.58
N LEU A 183 -1.23 3.97 19.29
CA LEU A 183 -1.81 5.26 18.88
C LEU A 183 -3.20 5.45 19.48
N ARG A 184 -4.02 4.41 19.53
CA ARG A 184 -5.32 4.46 20.20
C ARG A 184 -5.17 4.80 21.69
N ALA A 185 -4.30 4.11 22.40
CA ALA A 185 -4.08 4.35 23.82
C ALA A 185 -3.57 5.76 24.11
N THR A 186 -2.66 6.28 23.30
CA THR A 186 -2.04 7.60 23.55
C THR A 186 -2.91 8.77 23.08
N LEU A 187 -3.55 8.66 21.91
CA LEU A 187 -4.29 9.77 21.30
C LEU A 187 -5.75 9.83 21.76
N MET A 188 -6.33 8.71 22.18
CA MET A 188 -7.74 8.65 22.61
C MET A 188 -7.96 8.73 24.13
N GLN A 189 -6.90 8.69 24.95
CA GLN A 189 -7.04 8.77 26.42
C GLN A 189 -7.79 10.02 26.87
N ASN A 190 -7.67 11.13 26.15
CA ASN A 190 -8.28 12.41 26.53
C ASN A 190 -9.44 12.84 25.63
N VAL A 191 -9.69 12.16 24.51
CA VAL A 191 -10.65 12.62 23.50
C VAL A 191 -11.24 11.42 22.75
N SER A 192 -12.15 10.68 23.38
CA SER A 192 -12.84 9.54 22.77
C SER A 192 -13.62 9.89 21.49
N GLU A 193 -13.96 11.16 21.28
CA GLU A 193 -14.71 11.66 20.14
C GLU A 193 -13.83 11.95 18.89
N ARG A 194 -12.51 11.99 19.03
CA ARG A 194 -11.58 12.33 17.93
C ARG A 194 -10.85 11.10 17.37
N TRP A 195 -11.56 10.01 17.18
CA TRP A 195 -10.97 8.78 16.66
C TRP A 195 -10.27 8.98 15.30
N HIS A 196 -10.71 9.94 14.47
CA HIS A 196 -10.10 10.20 13.17
C HIS A 196 -8.65 10.70 13.27
N VAL A 197 -8.26 11.32 14.39
CA VAL A 197 -6.87 11.79 14.57
C VAL A 197 -5.86 10.65 14.49
N VAL A 198 -6.28 9.42 14.84
CA VAL A 198 -5.41 8.23 14.75
C VAL A 198 -5.04 7.92 13.30
N TYR A 199 -5.87 8.30 12.32
CA TYR A 199 -5.60 8.10 10.89
C TYR A 199 -4.55 9.06 10.34
N LEU A 200 -4.30 10.20 10.98
CA LEU A 200 -3.35 11.20 10.50
C LEU A 200 -1.92 10.68 10.49
N VAL A 201 -1.52 9.96 11.54
CA VAL A 201 -0.15 9.44 11.65
C VAL A 201 0.19 8.45 10.51
N PRO A 202 -0.61 7.39 10.28
CA PRO A 202 -0.37 6.50 9.15
C PRO A 202 -0.52 7.19 7.79
N ALA A 203 -1.38 8.22 7.67
CA ALA A 203 -1.48 8.99 6.43
C ALA A 203 -0.15 9.70 6.11
N ILE A 204 0.44 10.39 7.09
CA ILE A 204 1.74 11.05 6.94
C ILE A 204 2.83 10.02 6.58
N ILE A 205 2.86 8.88 7.26
CA ILE A 205 3.81 7.81 6.95
C ILE A 205 3.60 7.34 5.50
N GLY A 206 2.36 7.15 5.06
CA GLY A 206 2.02 6.76 3.69
C GLY A 206 2.54 7.76 2.64
N PHE A 207 2.38 9.06 2.86
CA PHE A 207 2.91 10.09 1.97
C PHE A 207 4.44 10.09 1.94
N VAL A 208 5.07 10.01 3.11
CA VAL A 208 6.54 9.93 3.20
C VAL A 208 7.06 8.70 2.48
N MET A 209 6.43 7.53 2.69
CA MET A 209 6.84 6.29 2.03
C MET A 209 6.60 6.33 0.51
N SER A 210 5.53 6.96 0.04
CA SER A 210 5.29 7.17 -1.38
C SER A 210 6.40 8.03 -2.01
N LEU A 211 6.80 9.10 -1.34
CA LEU A 211 7.91 9.95 -1.78
C LEU A 211 9.24 9.18 -1.79
N PHE A 212 9.52 8.40 -0.74
CA PHE A 212 10.70 7.54 -0.69
C PHE A 212 10.71 6.50 -1.81
N ALA A 213 9.56 5.87 -2.08
CA ALA A 213 9.42 4.93 -3.20
C ALA A 213 9.66 5.63 -4.56
N LEU A 214 9.13 6.84 -4.73
CA LEU A 214 9.32 7.63 -5.95
C LEU A 214 10.81 7.95 -6.19
N LEU A 215 11.51 8.43 -5.17
CA LEU A 215 12.90 8.88 -5.29
C LEU A 215 13.88 7.71 -5.37
N PHE A 216 13.66 6.69 -4.59
CA PHE A 216 14.68 5.69 -4.31
C PHE A 216 14.37 4.28 -4.82
N ALA A 217 13.10 3.89 -5.00
CA ALA A 217 12.79 2.59 -5.56
C ALA A 217 13.27 2.53 -7.02
N ARG A 218 13.90 1.43 -7.40
CA ARG A 218 14.33 1.17 -8.78
C ARG A 218 13.27 0.33 -9.48
N GLU A 219 13.18 0.50 -10.80
CA GLU A 219 12.33 -0.36 -11.61
C GLU A 219 12.85 -1.80 -11.59
N THR A 220 11.96 -2.74 -11.28
CA THR A 220 12.30 -4.18 -11.24
C THR A 220 11.92 -4.90 -12.52
N ASN A 221 10.92 -4.39 -13.24
CA ASN A 221 10.50 -4.94 -14.51
C ASN A 221 11.45 -4.48 -15.62
N ALA A 222 12.37 -5.33 -15.94
CA ALA A 222 13.36 -5.10 -16.97
C ALA A 222 13.14 -5.97 -18.20
N PHE A 223 11.99 -6.60 -18.32
CA PHE A 223 11.78 -7.64 -19.34
C PHE A 223 10.54 -7.40 -20.16
#